data_243edc72ae5fb4c16e8ab841c44d2c4a
#
_entry.id   243edc72ae5fb4c16e8ab841c44d2c4a
#
_cell.length_a   1.000
_cell.length_b   1.000
_cell.length_c   1.000
_cell.angle_alpha   90.00
_cell.angle_beta   90.00
_cell.angle_gamma   90.00
#
_symmetry.space_group_name_H-M   'P 1'
#
loop_
_entity.id
_entity.type
_entity.pdbx_description
1 polymer ?
#
loop_
_entity_poly.entity_id
_entity_poly.type
_entity_poly.pdbx_seq_one_letter_code
_entity_poly.pdbx_strand_id
1 'polypeptide(L)'
;MALFAQVKLYPPAALIALGCGALIEQGADPVIASAAILERTHEALQRAPVFGLACQNEARRHPGDSDPQDIEACVKQYGQHLIQEMPEEARGWFALQPLCTAALAVLMRLPHMRATIRKDPAFKAALAESPANNSSIDCLRDVLAVLDNEELMVLHPALQRGYRIRISGIGTNFQLHTLLADALIGDPTQGWLPGTRPDPLVAAAAKDGPFPMDEEDESDFPSAEGAFNLWNWQGLQPDGTLPEARGNSQHWIWNEGKPVDIAPFEGIRVILLGPPPYARWWNAGRYFPGMRGELEVLEHLSPAQVQDWLARIAAAIPA
;
A
#
# COMPACT_ATOMS: atom_id res chain seq x y z
N MET A 1 13.04 2.46 26.40
CA MET A 1 12.61 3.52 25.45
C MET A 1 13.50 4.74 25.56
N ALA A 2 13.65 5.36 26.74
CA ALA A 2 14.63 6.44 26.94
C ALA A 2 16.06 6.04 26.53
N LEU A 3 16.43 4.77 26.69
CA LEU A 3 17.73 4.22 26.27
C LEU A 3 17.91 4.25 24.74
N PHE A 4 16.87 3.94 23.97
CA PHE A 4 16.94 3.95 22.50
C PHE A 4 17.24 5.34 21.94
N ALA A 5 16.57 6.38 22.44
CA ALA A 5 16.82 7.76 22.03
C ALA A 5 18.24 8.25 22.39
N GLN A 6 18.91 7.64 23.37
CA GLN A 6 20.25 7.99 23.83
C GLN A 6 21.38 7.22 23.12
N VAL A 7 21.07 6.12 22.41
CA VAL A 7 22.07 5.32 21.69
C VAL A 7 22.46 6.03 20.41
N LYS A 8 23.61 6.70 20.42
CA LYS A 8 24.16 7.42 19.26
C LYS A 8 24.84 6.53 18.21
N LEU A 9 25.00 5.23 18.51
CA LEU A 9 25.65 4.28 17.60
C LEU A 9 24.61 3.58 16.74
N TYR A 10 24.66 3.80 15.44
CA TYR A 10 23.67 3.27 14.46
C TYR A 10 23.44 1.76 14.51
N PRO A 11 24.46 0.87 14.52
CA PRO A 11 24.20 -0.57 14.53
C PRO A 11 23.42 -1.05 15.75
N PRO A 12 23.77 -0.67 17.00
CA PRO A 12 22.99 -1.02 18.17
C PRO A 12 21.56 -0.42 18.14
N ALA A 13 21.40 0.83 17.67
CA ALA A 13 20.10 1.46 17.54
C ALA A 13 19.21 0.73 16.54
N ALA A 14 19.76 0.30 15.41
CA ALA A 14 19.03 -0.46 14.40
C ALA A 14 18.57 -1.83 14.91
N LEU A 15 19.41 -2.54 15.67
CA LEU A 15 19.06 -3.82 16.30
C LEU A 15 17.98 -3.65 17.38
N ILE A 16 18.07 -2.61 18.20
CA ILE A 16 17.04 -2.28 19.20
C ILE A 16 15.73 -1.92 18.49
N ALA A 17 15.78 -1.14 17.42
CA ALA A 17 14.61 -0.79 16.63
C ALA A 17 13.94 -2.05 16.04
N LEU A 18 14.71 -2.97 15.46
CA LEU A 18 14.21 -4.23 14.95
C LEU A 18 13.53 -5.06 16.06
N GLY A 19 14.14 -5.15 17.24
CA GLY A 19 13.53 -5.79 18.40
C GLY A 19 12.23 -5.12 18.85
N CYS A 20 12.17 -3.78 18.82
CA CYS A 20 10.93 -3.03 19.08
C CYS A 20 9.87 -3.33 18.02
N GLY A 21 10.25 -3.39 16.73
CA GLY A 21 9.35 -3.77 15.63
C GLY A 21 8.73 -5.14 15.84
N ALA A 22 9.54 -6.14 16.17
CA ALA A 22 9.07 -7.50 16.46
C ALA A 22 8.10 -7.54 17.66
N LEU A 23 8.36 -6.77 18.73
CA LEU A 23 7.43 -6.66 19.85
C LEU A 23 6.11 -5.98 19.46
N ILE A 24 6.16 -4.97 18.60
CA ILE A 24 4.95 -4.30 18.05
C ILE A 24 4.11 -5.30 17.25
N GLU A 25 4.73 -6.13 16.42
CA GLU A 25 4.03 -7.18 15.67
C GLU A 25 3.35 -8.19 16.61
N GLN A 26 3.98 -8.50 17.76
CA GLN A 26 3.42 -9.34 18.82
C GLN A 26 2.38 -8.63 19.71
N GLY A 27 2.04 -7.37 19.43
CA GLY A 27 0.98 -6.65 20.11
C GLY A 27 1.43 -5.61 21.15
N ALA A 28 2.72 -5.31 21.25
CA ALA A 28 3.19 -4.21 22.11
C ALA A 28 2.68 -2.85 21.55
N ASP A 29 2.53 -1.88 22.44
CA ASP A 29 2.08 -0.52 22.07
C ASP A 29 3.11 0.16 21.15
N PRO A 30 2.75 0.42 19.88
CA PRO A 30 3.65 1.03 18.92
C PRO A 30 4.01 2.48 19.25
N VAL A 31 3.16 3.21 19.99
CA VAL A 31 3.34 4.63 20.31
C VAL A 31 4.65 4.88 21.04
N ILE A 32 5.05 3.96 21.92
CA ILE A 32 6.22 4.09 22.79
C ILE A 32 7.54 4.25 22.00
N ALA A 33 7.66 3.57 20.83
CA ALA A 33 8.88 3.54 20.01
C ALA A 33 8.80 4.38 18.75
N SER A 34 7.58 4.77 18.35
CA SER A 34 7.30 5.29 17.00
C SER A 34 8.16 6.48 16.59
N ALA A 35 8.21 7.52 17.43
CA ALA A 35 8.95 8.74 17.11
C ALA A 35 10.44 8.46 16.89
N ALA A 36 11.08 7.71 17.80
CA ALA A 36 12.49 7.41 17.71
C ALA A 36 12.84 6.48 16.54
N ILE A 37 11.98 5.50 16.22
CA ILE A 37 12.17 4.62 15.05
C ILE A 37 12.07 5.44 13.76
N LEU A 38 11.05 6.28 13.61
CA LEU A 38 10.84 7.06 12.39
C LEU A 38 11.91 8.13 12.19
N GLU A 39 12.36 8.80 13.26
CA GLU A 39 13.47 9.75 13.21
C GLU A 39 14.76 9.06 12.72
N ARG A 40 15.12 7.91 13.30
CA ARG A 40 16.31 7.16 12.90
C ARG A 40 16.20 6.60 11.48
N THR A 41 15.02 6.17 11.08
CA THR A 41 14.77 5.74 9.71
C THR A 41 14.99 6.90 8.73
N HIS A 42 14.48 8.09 9.05
CA HIS A 42 14.68 9.29 8.23
C HIS A 42 16.17 9.64 8.10
N GLU A 43 16.93 9.66 9.20
CA GLU A 43 18.37 9.89 9.17
C GLU A 43 19.10 8.86 8.29
N ALA A 44 18.74 7.58 8.38
CA ALA A 44 19.33 6.52 7.57
C ALA A 44 18.99 6.68 6.07
N LEU A 45 17.73 7.04 5.74
CA LEU A 45 17.29 7.33 4.37
C LEU A 45 18.09 8.49 3.74
N GLN A 46 18.46 9.52 4.52
CA GLN A 46 19.26 10.63 4.02
C GLN A 46 20.73 10.26 3.76
N ARG A 47 21.29 9.37 4.56
CA ARG A 47 22.73 9.04 4.54
C ARG A 47 23.06 7.86 3.63
N ALA A 48 22.22 6.84 3.62
CA ALA A 48 22.48 5.61 2.87
C ALA A 48 22.73 5.84 1.36
N PRO A 49 21.95 6.66 0.64
CA PRO A 49 22.18 6.90 -0.78
C PRO A 49 23.56 7.53 -1.07
N VAL A 50 24.04 8.38 -0.17
CA VAL A 50 25.36 9.04 -0.31
C VAL A 50 26.49 8.02 -0.26
N PHE A 51 26.41 7.05 0.68
CA PHE A 51 27.39 5.96 0.77
C PHE A 51 27.34 5.03 -0.45
N GLY A 52 26.14 4.64 -0.84
CA GLY A 52 25.94 3.79 -2.01
C GLY A 52 26.49 4.44 -3.29
N LEU A 53 26.20 5.73 -3.51
CA LEU A 53 26.73 6.49 -4.65
C LEU A 53 28.25 6.57 -4.63
N ALA A 54 28.88 6.76 -3.46
CA ALA A 54 30.33 6.75 -3.33
C ALA A 54 30.93 5.41 -3.77
N CYS A 55 30.33 4.28 -3.33
CA CYS A 55 30.76 2.95 -3.76
C CYS A 55 30.58 2.72 -5.27
N GLN A 56 29.48 3.19 -5.85
CA GLN A 56 29.25 3.14 -7.30
C GLN A 56 30.28 3.98 -8.08
N ASN A 57 30.69 5.13 -7.55
CA ASN A 57 31.72 5.97 -8.16
C ASN A 57 33.09 5.29 -8.15
N GLU A 58 33.43 4.55 -7.07
CA GLU A 58 34.63 3.72 -7.06
C GLU A 58 34.56 2.61 -8.10
N ALA A 59 33.43 1.92 -8.25
CA ALA A 59 33.23 0.90 -9.27
C ALA A 59 33.41 1.47 -10.70
N ARG A 60 32.96 2.69 -10.95
CA ARG A 60 33.18 3.37 -12.25
C ARG A 60 34.65 3.70 -12.54
N ARG A 61 35.46 3.91 -11.50
CA ARG A 61 36.91 4.15 -11.62
C ARG A 61 37.68 2.85 -11.90
N HIS A 62 37.09 1.71 -11.56
CA HIS A 62 37.71 0.38 -11.72
C HIS A 62 36.82 -0.53 -12.60
N PRO A 63 36.69 -0.24 -13.92
CA PRO A 63 35.82 -0.99 -14.81
C PRO A 63 36.27 -2.43 -14.95
N GLY A 64 35.30 -3.34 -14.79
CA GLY A 64 35.51 -4.79 -14.90
C GLY A 64 35.44 -5.54 -13.55
N ASP A 65 35.48 -4.85 -12.42
CA ASP A 65 35.46 -5.49 -11.11
C ASP A 65 34.03 -5.72 -10.58
N SER A 66 33.10 -4.80 -10.84
CA SER A 66 31.67 -4.92 -10.52
C SER A 66 30.84 -4.05 -11.47
N ASP A 67 29.56 -4.40 -11.63
CA ASP A 67 28.60 -3.57 -12.36
C ASP A 67 28.28 -2.32 -11.52
N PRO A 68 28.58 -1.09 -12.01
CA PRO A 68 28.25 0.13 -11.28
C PRO A 68 26.74 0.35 -11.08
N GLN A 69 25.87 -0.39 -11.75
CA GLN A 69 24.42 -0.35 -11.55
C GLN A 69 23.96 -1.22 -10.38
N ASP A 70 24.73 -2.23 -10.01
CA ASP A 70 24.49 -3.06 -8.84
C ASP A 70 25.12 -2.41 -7.59
N ILE A 71 24.31 -1.59 -6.89
CA ILE A 71 24.76 -0.84 -5.71
C ILE A 71 25.20 -1.78 -4.57
N GLU A 72 24.55 -2.93 -4.38
CA GLU A 72 24.90 -3.88 -3.33
C GLU A 72 26.26 -4.54 -3.61
N ALA A 73 26.51 -4.93 -4.86
CA ALA A 73 27.81 -5.44 -5.28
C ALA A 73 28.90 -4.39 -5.10
N CYS A 74 28.64 -3.12 -5.46
CA CYS A 74 29.57 -2.02 -5.24
C CYS A 74 29.89 -1.81 -3.76
N VAL A 75 28.88 -1.82 -2.89
CA VAL A 75 29.09 -1.67 -1.44
C VAL A 75 29.86 -2.86 -0.87
N LYS A 76 29.58 -4.08 -1.32
CA LYS A 76 30.31 -5.27 -0.90
C LYS A 76 31.79 -5.17 -1.25
N GLN A 77 32.12 -4.65 -2.42
CA GLN A 77 33.50 -4.57 -2.92
C GLN A 77 34.28 -3.39 -2.39
N TYR A 78 33.68 -2.20 -2.39
CA TYR A 78 34.38 -0.95 -2.08
C TYR A 78 34.03 -0.37 -0.69
N GLY A 79 32.94 -0.84 -0.09
CA GLY A 79 32.42 -0.27 1.17
C GLY A 79 33.42 -0.31 2.31
N GLN A 80 34.21 -1.40 2.46
CA GLN A 80 35.19 -1.51 3.54
C GLN A 80 36.24 -0.39 3.52
N HIS A 81 36.68 0.05 2.36
CA HIS A 81 37.60 1.15 2.21
C HIS A 81 36.94 2.48 2.60
N LEU A 82 35.73 2.73 2.11
CA LEU A 82 35.01 3.98 2.30
C LEU A 82 34.42 4.17 3.71
N ILE A 83 34.27 3.11 4.50
CA ILE A 83 33.76 3.23 5.89
C ILE A 83 34.61 4.18 6.75
N GLN A 84 35.92 4.22 6.54
CA GLN A 84 36.79 5.10 7.33
C GLN A 84 36.68 6.56 6.89
N GLU A 85 36.40 6.81 5.63
CA GLU A 85 36.27 8.15 5.05
C GLU A 85 34.86 8.73 5.27
N MET A 86 33.83 7.88 5.24
CA MET A 86 32.41 8.23 5.33
C MET A 86 31.69 7.43 6.42
N PRO A 87 32.10 7.54 7.69
CA PRO A 87 31.61 6.65 8.74
C PRO A 87 30.12 6.85 9.06
N GLU A 88 29.59 8.04 8.93
CA GLU A 88 28.17 8.32 9.23
C GLU A 88 27.25 7.83 8.11
N GLU A 89 27.65 8.01 6.85
CA GLU A 89 26.93 7.55 5.67
C GLU A 89 26.93 6.01 5.61
N ALA A 90 28.07 5.39 5.89
CA ALA A 90 28.20 3.94 6.00
C ALA A 90 27.29 3.36 7.10
N ARG A 91 27.26 4.00 8.27
CA ARG A 91 26.33 3.60 9.35
C ARG A 91 24.89 3.71 8.91
N GLY A 92 24.52 4.79 8.19
CA GLY A 92 23.19 4.94 7.60
C GLY A 92 22.85 3.78 6.67
N TRP A 93 23.75 3.39 5.78
CA TRP A 93 23.57 2.29 4.85
C TRP A 93 23.31 0.96 5.57
N PHE A 94 24.16 0.59 6.50
CA PHE A 94 24.02 -0.71 7.20
C PHE A 94 22.87 -0.75 8.21
N ALA A 95 22.38 0.39 8.67
CA ALA A 95 21.21 0.47 9.55
C ALA A 95 19.88 0.57 8.79
N LEU A 96 19.89 0.88 7.49
CA LEU A 96 18.69 1.24 6.74
C LEU A 96 17.65 0.11 6.73
N GLN A 97 18.04 -1.10 6.36
CA GLN A 97 17.12 -2.23 6.27
C GLN A 97 16.42 -2.55 7.61
N PRO A 98 17.13 -2.76 8.73
CA PRO A 98 16.45 -3.04 10.00
C PRO A 98 15.61 -1.86 10.52
N LEU A 99 16.01 -0.62 10.24
CA LEU A 99 15.20 0.55 10.59
C LEU A 99 13.92 0.63 9.74
N CYS A 100 13.99 0.38 8.43
CA CYS A 100 12.81 0.30 7.57
C CYS A 100 11.86 -0.80 8.04
N THR A 101 12.35 -1.99 8.39
CA THR A 101 11.53 -3.08 8.93
C THR A 101 10.82 -2.66 10.22
N ALA A 102 11.53 -2.02 11.15
CA ALA A 102 10.92 -1.51 12.37
C ALA A 102 9.89 -0.39 12.10
N ALA A 103 10.18 0.51 11.15
CA ALA A 103 9.26 1.56 10.74
C ALA A 103 7.98 1.00 10.10
N LEU A 104 8.07 -0.08 9.32
CA LEU A 104 6.91 -0.79 8.78
C LEU A 104 5.99 -1.28 9.90
N ALA A 105 6.53 -1.95 10.94
CA ALA A 105 5.73 -2.42 12.08
C ALA A 105 4.98 -1.27 12.78
N VAL A 106 5.63 -0.10 12.94
CA VAL A 106 5.00 1.13 13.47
C VAL A 106 3.91 1.65 12.55
N LEU A 107 4.23 1.83 11.26
CA LEU A 107 3.33 2.46 10.29
C LEU A 107 2.13 1.57 9.96
N MET A 108 2.25 0.26 10.02
CA MET A 108 1.10 -0.66 9.90
C MET A 108 0.07 -0.44 11.00
N ARG A 109 0.50 -0.08 12.21
CA ARG A 109 -0.37 0.05 13.40
C ARG A 109 -0.88 1.45 13.66
N LEU A 110 -0.21 2.50 13.14
CA LEU A 110 -0.50 3.90 13.47
C LEU A 110 -0.90 4.73 12.24
N PRO A 111 -2.20 4.76 11.87
CA PRO A 111 -2.70 5.55 10.72
C PRO A 111 -2.31 7.04 10.80
N HIS A 112 -2.36 7.62 12.00
CA HIS A 112 -2.00 9.02 12.19
C HIS A 112 -0.52 9.30 11.91
N MET A 113 0.37 8.34 12.20
CA MET A 113 1.80 8.47 11.86
C MET A 113 2.01 8.37 10.35
N ARG A 114 1.31 7.45 9.66
CA ARG A 114 1.32 7.41 8.18
C ARG A 114 0.91 8.77 7.60
N ALA A 115 -0.19 9.34 8.11
CA ALA A 115 -0.69 10.64 7.66
C ALA A 115 0.31 11.77 7.93
N THR A 116 1.03 11.73 9.05
CA THR A 116 2.06 12.73 9.40
C THR A 116 3.26 12.61 8.47
N ILE A 117 3.80 11.40 8.29
CA ILE A 117 4.97 11.16 7.42
C ILE A 117 4.65 11.48 5.95
N ARG A 118 3.46 11.16 5.46
CA ARG A 118 3.02 11.53 4.10
C ARG A 118 3.06 13.05 3.84
N LYS A 119 2.90 13.86 4.87
CA LYS A 119 2.93 15.33 4.78
C LYS A 119 4.32 15.91 5.00
N ASP A 120 5.27 15.11 5.46
CA ASP A 120 6.65 15.55 5.69
C ASP A 120 7.44 15.59 4.37
N PRO A 121 7.78 16.79 3.85
CA PRO A 121 8.49 16.91 2.58
C PRO A 121 9.92 16.39 2.66
N ALA A 122 10.58 16.48 3.83
CA ALA A 122 11.95 16.02 4.01
C ALA A 122 12.03 14.49 4.00
N PHE A 123 11.09 13.81 4.67
CA PHE A 123 11.00 12.35 4.63
C PHE A 123 10.68 11.84 3.21
N LYS A 124 9.74 12.50 2.52
CA LYS A 124 9.41 12.15 1.13
C LYS A 124 10.59 12.31 0.19
N ALA A 125 11.34 13.38 0.30
CA ALA A 125 12.55 13.60 -0.50
C ALA A 125 13.60 12.52 -0.24
N ALA A 126 13.91 12.22 1.03
CA ALA A 126 14.85 11.17 1.39
C ALA A 126 14.43 9.78 0.88
N LEU A 127 13.12 9.47 0.93
CA LEU A 127 12.58 8.23 0.41
C LEU A 127 12.65 8.16 -1.12
N ALA A 128 12.44 9.28 -1.83
CA ALA A 128 12.52 9.35 -3.29
C ALA A 128 13.97 9.20 -3.80
N GLU A 129 14.96 9.72 -3.06
CA GLU A 129 16.38 9.59 -3.38
C GLU A 129 16.97 8.22 -3.04
N SER A 130 16.25 7.40 -2.29
CA SER A 130 16.68 6.06 -1.91
C SER A 130 16.68 5.11 -3.13
N PRO A 131 17.62 4.15 -3.20
CA PRO A 131 17.74 3.25 -4.34
C PRO A 131 16.43 2.53 -4.67
N ALA A 132 16.12 2.41 -5.96
CA ALA A 132 15.14 1.47 -6.45
C ALA A 132 15.65 0.03 -6.25
N ASN A 133 14.71 -0.93 -6.14
CA ASN A 133 14.98 -2.36 -5.95
C ASN A 133 15.46 -2.76 -4.54
N ASN A 134 15.23 -1.94 -3.53
CA ASN A 134 15.38 -2.34 -2.13
C ASN A 134 14.01 -2.68 -1.55
N SER A 135 13.76 -3.96 -1.29
CA SER A 135 12.44 -4.46 -0.86
C SER A 135 11.89 -3.77 0.40
N SER A 136 12.75 -3.44 1.37
CA SER A 136 12.32 -2.75 2.59
C SER A 136 11.90 -1.30 2.32
N ILE A 137 12.59 -0.62 1.40
CA ILE A 137 12.25 0.75 0.99
C ILE A 137 10.97 0.74 0.17
N ASP A 138 10.79 -0.24 -0.72
CA ASP A 138 9.58 -0.37 -1.52
C ASP A 138 8.36 -0.67 -0.63
N CYS A 139 8.49 -1.57 0.36
CA CYS A 139 7.45 -1.77 1.37
C CYS A 139 7.15 -0.48 2.17
N LEU A 140 8.18 0.33 2.46
CA LEU A 140 7.97 1.61 3.14
C LEU A 140 7.21 2.63 2.26
N ARG A 141 7.50 2.68 0.95
CA ARG A 141 6.73 3.46 -0.02
C ARG A 141 5.28 2.99 -0.05
N ASP A 142 5.08 1.69 -0.07
CA ASP A 142 3.77 1.06 -0.16
C ASP A 142 2.91 1.30 1.07
N VAL A 143 3.46 1.14 2.28
CA VAL A 143 2.70 1.43 3.51
C VAL A 143 2.33 2.91 3.63
N LEU A 144 3.19 3.81 3.15
CA LEU A 144 2.90 5.24 3.11
C LEU A 144 1.89 5.61 2.02
N ALA A 145 1.71 4.80 0.99
CA ALA A 145 0.69 4.98 -0.04
C ALA A 145 -0.72 4.53 0.40
N VAL A 146 -0.83 3.75 1.49
CA VAL A 146 -2.12 3.30 2.00
C VAL A 146 -3.00 4.46 2.42
N LEU A 147 -4.24 4.48 1.94
CA LEU A 147 -5.22 5.51 2.27
C LEU A 147 -5.84 5.26 3.65
N ASP A 148 -6.05 6.35 4.41
CA ASP A 148 -6.67 6.31 5.72
C ASP A 148 -7.78 7.36 5.81
N ASN A 149 -8.97 6.95 6.25
CA ASN A 149 -10.18 7.79 6.33
C ASN A 149 -10.54 8.42 4.97
N GLU A 150 -10.21 7.75 3.87
CA GLU A 150 -10.50 8.23 2.52
C GLU A 150 -11.92 7.88 2.12
N GLU A 151 -12.67 8.88 1.64
CA GLU A 151 -14.01 8.66 1.09
C GLU A 151 -13.92 8.35 -0.40
N LEU A 152 -14.68 7.36 -0.82
CA LEU A 152 -14.82 6.96 -2.22
C LEU A 152 -16.28 6.95 -2.62
N MET A 153 -16.52 7.24 -3.90
CA MET A 153 -17.79 7.06 -4.57
C MET A 153 -17.77 5.73 -5.32
N VAL A 154 -18.73 4.87 -5.06
CA VAL A 154 -18.89 3.57 -5.73
C VAL A 154 -20.23 3.57 -6.44
N LEU A 155 -20.23 3.41 -7.76
CA LEU A 155 -21.44 3.44 -8.59
C LEU A 155 -21.55 2.15 -9.38
N HIS A 156 -22.77 1.62 -9.50
CA HIS A 156 -23.12 0.51 -10.38
C HIS A 156 -24.10 1.02 -11.45
N PRO A 157 -23.60 1.46 -12.62
CA PRO A 157 -24.44 2.12 -13.63
C PRO A 157 -25.65 1.29 -14.07
N ALA A 158 -25.44 0.01 -14.42
CA ALA A 158 -26.49 -0.86 -14.91
C ALA A 158 -27.63 -1.10 -13.90
N LEU A 159 -27.32 -1.10 -12.60
CA LEU A 159 -28.31 -1.28 -11.53
C LEU A 159 -28.83 0.02 -10.93
N GLN A 160 -28.30 1.16 -11.37
CA GLN A 160 -28.62 2.49 -10.81
C GLN A 160 -28.47 2.51 -9.29
N ARG A 161 -27.38 1.90 -8.77
CA ARG A 161 -27.01 1.86 -7.36
C ARG A 161 -25.74 2.66 -7.14
N GLY A 162 -25.65 3.29 -5.99
CA GLY A 162 -24.45 4.04 -5.62
C GLY A 162 -24.27 4.11 -4.11
N TYR A 163 -23.03 4.19 -3.70
CA TYR A 163 -22.65 4.20 -2.30
C TYR A 163 -21.53 5.19 -2.10
N ARG A 164 -21.60 5.98 -1.03
CA ARG A 164 -20.44 6.68 -0.49
C ARG A 164 -19.87 5.80 0.62
N ILE A 165 -18.62 5.47 0.49
CA ILE A 165 -17.91 4.59 1.43
C ILE A 165 -16.71 5.33 2.00
N ARG A 166 -16.20 4.83 3.13
CA ARG A 166 -14.92 5.23 3.71
C ARG A 166 -14.03 4.02 3.84
N ILE A 167 -12.75 4.18 3.46
CA ILE A 167 -11.75 3.12 3.59
C ILE A 167 -10.57 3.55 4.47
N SER A 168 -9.95 2.56 5.13
CA SER A 168 -8.68 2.73 5.84
C SER A 168 -7.89 1.43 5.81
N GLY A 169 -6.56 1.53 5.71
CA GLY A 169 -5.68 0.37 5.88
C GLY A 169 -5.76 -0.70 4.79
N ILE A 170 -6.26 -0.35 3.60
CA ILE A 170 -6.39 -1.27 2.46
C ILE A 170 -5.17 -1.11 1.54
N GLY A 171 -4.37 -2.18 1.42
CA GLY A 171 -3.10 -2.16 0.70
C GLY A 171 -3.20 -2.45 -0.78
N THR A 172 -4.18 -3.25 -1.22
CA THR A 172 -4.33 -3.68 -2.62
C THR A 172 -5.78 -3.60 -3.08
N ASN A 173 -5.98 -3.56 -4.39
CA ASN A 173 -7.32 -3.60 -4.98
C ASN A 173 -7.97 -4.99 -4.89
N PHE A 174 -7.22 -6.07 -4.69
CA PHE A 174 -7.76 -7.38 -4.34
C PHE A 174 -8.47 -7.31 -2.98
N GLN A 175 -7.77 -6.78 -1.97
CA GLN A 175 -8.34 -6.58 -0.65
C GLN A 175 -9.56 -5.66 -0.70
N LEU A 176 -9.47 -4.54 -1.43
CA LEU A 176 -10.60 -3.61 -1.63
C LEU A 176 -11.81 -4.30 -2.25
N HIS A 177 -11.61 -5.10 -3.30
CA HIS A 177 -12.70 -5.82 -3.96
C HIS A 177 -13.39 -6.80 -2.98
N THR A 178 -12.62 -7.57 -2.22
CA THR A 178 -13.16 -8.49 -1.22
C THR A 178 -14.03 -7.75 -0.19
N LEU A 179 -13.54 -6.63 0.32
CA LEU A 179 -14.28 -5.82 1.30
C LEU A 179 -15.51 -5.12 0.68
N LEU A 180 -15.43 -4.68 -0.57
CA LEU A 180 -16.61 -4.16 -1.30
C LEU A 180 -17.66 -5.24 -1.49
N ALA A 181 -17.27 -6.45 -1.89
CA ALA A 181 -18.20 -7.56 -2.05
C ALA A 181 -18.86 -7.94 -0.71
N ASP A 182 -18.08 -7.98 0.38
CA ASP A 182 -18.63 -8.23 1.72
C ASP A 182 -19.60 -7.13 2.18
N ALA A 183 -19.30 -5.87 1.89
CA ALA A 183 -20.11 -4.75 2.37
C ALA A 183 -21.33 -4.43 1.50
N LEU A 184 -21.24 -4.60 0.17
CA LEU A 184 -22.25 -4.10 -0.76
C LEU A 184 -23.19 -5.16 -1.32
N ILE A 185 -22.85 -6.46 -1.21
CA ILE A 185 -23.73 -7.54 -1.67
C ILE A 185 -24.72 -7.88 -0.56
N GLY A 186 -26.02 -7.88 -0.88
CA GLY A 186 -27.09 -8.15 0.07
C GLY A 186 -28.46 -8.20 -0.59
N ASP A 187 -29.51 -7.89 0.17
CA ASP A 187 -30.89 -7.86 -0.34
C ASP A 187 -31.11 -6.68 -1.29
N PRO A 188 -31.37 -6.92 -2.59
CA PRO A 188 -31.59 -5.84 -3.55
C PRO A 188 -32.82 -4.97 -3.24
N THR A 189 -33.81 -5.51 -2.50
CA THR A 189 -35.00 -4.73 -2.12
C THR A 189 -34.69 -3.63 -1.10
N GLN A 190 -33.57 -3.81 -0.37
CA GLN A 190 -33.04 -2.84 0.60
C GLN A 190 -31.98 -1.90 0.00
N GLY A 191 -31.74 -1.98 -1.31
CA GLY A 191 -30.78 -1.12 -1.98
C GLY A 191 -29.37 -1.69 -2.13
N TRP A 192 -29.14 -2.95 -1.70
CA TRP A 192 -27.86 -3.63 -1.86
C TRP A 192 -27.69 -4.23 -3.26
N LEU A 193 -26.44 -4.60 -3.60
CA LEU A 193 -26.15 -5.29 -4.84
C LEU A 193 -26.53 -6.77 -4.75
N PRO A 194 -27.06 -7.36 -5.84
CA PRO A 194 -27.25 -8.81 -5.90
C PRO A 194 -25.89 -9.51 -6.05
N GLY A 195 -25.82 -10.76 -5.61
CA GLY A 195 -24.64 -11.61 -5.78
C GLY A 195 -24.39 -12.49 -4.56
N THR A 196 -23.25 -13.18 -4.59
CA THR A 196 -22.79 -14.01 -3.47
C THR A 196 -21.71 -13.22 -2.70
N ARG A 197 -21.92 -13.10 -1.40
CA ARG A 197 -20.91 -12.50 -0.51
C ARG A 197 -19.72 -13.45 -0.37
N PRO A 198 -18.52 -12.93 -0.12
CA PRO A 198 -17.38 -13.74 0.25
C PRO A 198 -17.68 -14.59 1.49
N ASP A 199 -17.01 -15.75 1.59
CA ASP A 199 -17.02 -16.51 2.83
C ASP A 199 -16.60 -15.63 4.02
N PRO A 200 -17.22 -15.78 5.20
CA PRO A 200 -16.86 -14.99 6.38
C PRO A 200 -15.38 -15.08 6.78
N LEU A 201 -14.71 -16.21 6.56
CA LEU A 201 -13.28 -16.35 6.82
C LEU A 201 -12.45 -15.53 5.83
N VAL A 202 -12.84 -15.51 4.56
CA VAL A 202 -12.22 -14.68 3.51
C VAL A 202 -12.39 -13.20 3.84
N ALA A 203 -13.59 -12.78 4.22
CA ALA A 203 -13.84 -11.40 4.63
C ALA A 203 -13.06 -11.01 5.89
N ALA A 204 -12.94 -11.92 6.86
CA ALA A 204 -12.14 -11.72 8.06
C ALA A 204 -10.64 -11.58 7.72
N ALA A 205 -10.10 -12.43 6.84
CA ALA A 205 -8.71 -12.36 6.40
C ALA A 205 -8.40 -11.03 5.70
N ALA A 206 -9.35 -10.47 4.94
CA ALA A 206 -9.21 -9.16 4.31
C ALA A 206 -9.28 -7.97 5.31
N LYS A 207 -9.91 -8.16 6.49
CA LYS A 207 -10.04 -7.13 7.55
C LYS A 207 -8.86 -7.16 8.53
N ASP A 208 -8.93 -8.05 9.50
CA ASP A 208 -7.97 -8.19 10.60
C ASP A 208 -7.90 -9.62 11.17
N GLY A 209 -8.68 -10.53 10.58
CA GLY A 209 -8.74 -11.93 11.01
C GLY A 209 -7.41 -12.66 10.83
N PRO A 210 -7.28 -13.81 11.50
CA PRO A 210 -6.10 -14.64 11.34
C PRO A 210 -5.94 -15.04 9.88
N PHE A 211 -4.70 -15.02 9.45
CA PHE A 211 -4.29 -15.57 8.18
C PHE A 211 -3.86 -16.99 8.44
N PRO A 212 -4.40 -18.00 7.76
CA PRO A 212 -3.87 -19.35 7.90
C PRO A 212 -2.41 -19.33 7.45
N MET A 213 -1.53 -19.46 8.40
CA MET A 213 -0.11 -19.60 8.19
C MET A 213 0.23 -21.07 8.39
N ASP A 214 -0.17 -21.93 7.46
CA ASP A 214 0.41 -23.25 7.41
C ASP A 214 1.66 -23.16 6.53
N GLU A 215 2.83 -23.29 7.18
CA GLU A 215 4.13 -23.16 6.51
C GLU A 215 4.38 -24.27 5.48
N GLU A 216 3.52 -25.30 5.43
CA GLU A 216 3.71 -26.49 4.59
C GLU A 216 2.75 -26.55 3.39
N ASP A 217 1.69 -25.75 3.32
CA ASP A 217 0.71 -25.81 2.22
C ASP A 217 0.26 -24.42 1.78
N GLU A 218 0.86 -23.91 0.69
CA GLU A 218 0.45 -22.64 0.05
C GLU A 218 -1.02 -22.67 -0.45
N SER A 219 -1.68 -23.84 -0.45
CA SER A 219 -3.04 -24.03 -0.92
C SER A 219 -4.13 -23.61 0.06
N ASP A 220 -3.79 -23.40 1.36
CA ASP A 220 -4.76 -23.11 2.42
C ASP A 220 -5.09 -21.62 2.61
N PHE A 221 -4.58 -20.74 1.76
CA PHE A 221 -4.94 -19.33 1.81
C PHE A 221 -6.39 -19.10 1.38
N PRO A 222 -7.19 -18.34 2.16
CA PRO A 222 -8.57 -18.06 1.81
C PRO A 222 -8.64 -17.31 0.49
N SER A 223 -9.38 -17.86 -0.46
CA SER A 223 -9.55 -17.28 -1.79
C SER A 223 -10.85 -16.50 -1.89
N ALA A 224 -10.82 -15.36 -2.56
CA ALA A 224 -11.99 -14.61 -2.98
C ALA A 224 -12.30 -14.86 -4.45
N GLU A 225 -13.58 -14.75 -4.82
CA GLU A 225 -14.06 -14.78 -6.20
C GLU A 225 -14.52 -13.40 -6.64
N GLY A 226 -14.29 -13.06 -7.91
CA GLY A 226 -14.71 -11.80 -8.52
C GLY A 226 -16.23 -11.69 -8.62
N ALA A 227 -16.85 -10.95 -7.71
CA ALA A 227 -18.29 -10.68 -7.73
C ALA A 227 -18.68 -9.64 -8.80
N PHE A 228 -17.80 -8.69 -9.08
CA PHE A 228 -17.95 -7.65 -10.10
C PHE A 228 -16.56 -7.20 -10.56
N ASN A 229 -16.47 -6.41 -11.62
CA ASN A 229 -15.24 -5.73 -12.00
C ASN A 229 -15.21 -4.29 -11.47
N LEU A 230 -14.01 -3.82 -11.13
CA LEU A 230 -13.76 -2.46 -10.68
C LEU A 230 -13.19 -1.64 -11.85
N TRP A 231 -13.83 -0.53 -12.18
CA TRP A 231 -13.44 0.35 -13.26
C TRP A 231 -13.16 1.76 -12.74
N ASN A 232 -12.19 2.43 -13.30
CA ASN A 232 -12.09 3.87 -13.15
C ASN A 232 -13.28 4.54 -13.80
N TRP A 233 -13.62 5.75 -13.34
CA TRP A 233 -14.68 6.55 -13.95
C TRP A 233 -14.48 6.82 -15.46
N GLN A 234 -13.26 6.66 -15.97
CA GLN A 234 -12.92 6.76 -17.39
C GLN A 234 -13.12 5.45 -18.16
N GLY A 235 -13.43 4.35 -17.50
CA GLY A 235 -13.39 3.01 -18.10
C GLY A 235 -14.75 2.45 -18.48
N LEU A 236 -15.65 2.31 -17.53
CA LEU A 236 -17.00 1.82 -17.80
C LEU A 236 -17.86 2.96 -18.35
N GLN A 237 -18.68 2.65 -19.38
CA GLN A 237 -19.62 3.66 -19.88
C GLN A 237 -20.68 4.01 -18.81
N PRO A 238 -21.16 5.26 -18.76
CA PRO A 238 -22.17 5.67 -17.78
C PRO A 238 -23.50 4.92 -17.88
N ASP A 239 -23.80 4.29 -19.02
CA ASP A 239 -24.94 3.40 -19.20
C ASP A 239 -24.70 1.97 -18.70
N GLY A 240 -23.49 1.65 -18.24
CA GLY A 240 -23.09 0.34 -17.75
C GLY A 240 -22.58 -0.61 -18.82
N THR A 241 -22.40 -0.15 -20.05
CA THR A 241 -21.78 -0.96 -21.12
C THR A 241 -20.26 -0.96 -21.00
N LEU A 242 -19.64 -2.04 -21.49
CA LEU A 242 -18.19 -2.13 -21.55
C LEU A 242 -17.65 -1.29 -22.71
N PRO A 243 -16.50 -0.62 -22.54
CA PRO A 243 -15.87 0.09 -23.64
C PRO A 243 -15.49 -0.87 -24.76
N GLU A 244 -15.61 -0.41 -26.02
CA GLU A 244 -15.28 -1.21 -27.20
C GLU A 244 -13.80 -1.61 -27.25
N ALA A 245 -12.91 -0.75 -26.76
CA ALA A 245 -11.48 -1.00 -26.72
C ALA A 245 -11.08 -1.87 -25.51
N ARG A 246 -11.00 -3.18 -25.72
CA ARG A 246 -10.39 -4.10 -24.75
C ARG A 246 -8.88 -3.87 -24.75
N GLY A 247 -8.29 -3.63 -23.58
CA GLY A 247 -6.83 -3.64 -23.40
C GLY A 247 -6.19 -2.31 -23.01
N ASN A 248 -6.93 -1.24 -22.82
CA ASN A 248 -6.36 -0.02 -22.26
C ASN A 248 -6.37 -0.11 -20.72
N SER A 249 -5.22 -0.37 -20.13
CA SER A 249 -5.03 -0.50 -18.68
C SER A 249 -5.45 0.75 -17.89
N GLN A 250 -5.50 1.91 -18.51
CA GLN A 250 -5.93 3.16 -17.86
C GLN A 250 -7.42 3.18 -17.47
N HIS A 251 -8.23 2.34 -18.09
CA HIS A 251 -9.66 2.28 -17.83
C HIS A 251 -10.02 1.35 -16.66
N TRP A 252 -9.16 0.41 -16.32
CA TRP A 252 -9.41 -0.58 -15.29
C TRP A 252 -8.84 -0.14 -13.95
N ILE A 253 -9.38 -0.69 -12.87
CA ILE A 253 -8.68 -0.76 -11.61
C ILE A 253 -8.09 -2.16 -11.54
N TRP A 254 -6.78 -2.29 -11.80
CA TRP A 254 -6.11 -3.57 -11.67
C TRP A 254 -6.11 -4.03 -10.22
N ASN A 255 -6.48 -5.29 -10.01
CA ASN A 255 -6.50 -5.85 -8.66
C ASN A 255 -5.11 -5.91 -8.04
N GLU A 256 -4.06 -6.02 -8.85
CA GLU A 256 -2.65 -5.89 -8.43
C GLU A 256 -2.27 -4.44 -8.09
N GLY A 257 -3.11 -3.47 -8.45
CA GLY A 257 -2.92 -2.07 -8.09
C GLY A 257 -3.35 -1.77 -6.66
N LYS A 258 -3.30 -0.48 -6.32
CA LYS A 258 -3.57 0.03 -4.97
C LYS A 258 -4.74 1.01 -4.99
N PRO A 259 -5.48 1.18 -3.88
CA PRO A 259 -6.55 2.17 -3.80
C PRO A 259 -6.11 3.61 -4.10
N VAL A 260 -4.84 3.94 -3.83
CA VAL A 260 -4.27 5.25 -4.16
C VAL A 260 -4.23 5.53 -5.66
N ASP A 261 -4.20 4.49 -6.50
CA ASP A 261 -4.16 4.61 -7.97
C ASP A 261 -5.55 4.85 -8.58
N ILE A 262 -6.62 4.73 -7.79
CA ILE A 262 -7.99 5.02 -8.23
C ILE A 262 -8.08 6.52 -8.54
N ALA A 263 -8.45 6.83 -9.79
CA ALA A 263 -8.51 8.20 -10.25
C ALA A 263 -9.62 9.01 -9.54
N PRO A 264 -9.33 10.20 -9.02
CA PRO A 264 -10.35 11.08 -8.48
C PRO A 264 -11.14 11.76 -9.60
N PHE A 265 -12.42 12.00 -9.35
CA PHE A 265 -13.30 12.86 -10.12
C PHE A 265 -13.96 13.86 -9.18
N GLU A 266 -13.86 15.15 -9.48
CA GLU A 266 -14.36 16.23 -8.61
C GLU A 266 -13.87 16.15 -7.14
N GLY A 267 -12.63 15.69 -6.97
CA GLY A 267 -11.99 15.62 -5.64
C GLY A 267 -12.28 14.35 -4.83
N ILE A 268 -13.13 13.45 -5.33
CA ILE A 268 -13.40 12.14 -4.70
C ILE A 268 -12.98 11.01 -5.65
N ARG A 269 -12.41 9.92 -5.12
CA ARG A 269 -12.07 8.74 -5.92
C ARG A 269 -13.32 7.99 -6.31
N VAL A 270 -13.46 7.65 -7.61
CA VAL A 270 -14.67 7.03 -8.14
C VAL A 270 -14.39 5.65 -8.70
N ILE A 271 -15.18 4.69 -8.25
CA ILE A 271 -15.22 3.32 -8.72
C ILE A 271 -16.54 3.10 -9.46
N LEU A 272 -16.46 2.62 -10.70
CA LEU A 272 -17.63 2.11 -11.43
C LEU A 272 -17.61 0.58 -11.37
N LEU A 273 -18.70 -0.01 -10.91
CA LEU A 273 -18.87 -1.46 -10.85
C LEU A 273 -19.56 -1.97 -12.10
N GLY A 274 -19.00 -3.02 -12.69
CA GLY A 274 -19.57 -3.68 -13.86
C GLY A 274 -19.50 -5.21 -13.74
N PRO A 275 -20.03 -5.96 -14.71
CA PRO A 275 -19.93 -7.39 -14.70
C PRO A 275 -18.46 -7.82 -14.78
N PRO A 276 -18.05 -8.90 -14.09
CA PRO A 276 -16.71 -9.45 -14.25
C PRO A 276 -16.53 -9.95 -15.69
N PRO A 277 -15.41 -9.64 -16.37
CA PRO A 277 -15.20 -10.02 -17.76
C PRO A 277 -14.94 -11.53 -17.93
N TYR A 278 -14.53 -12.19 -16.84
CA TYR A 278 -14.28 -13.65 -16.73
C TYR A 278 -14.30 -14.04 -15.26
N ALA A 279 -14.50 -15.34 -14.96
CA ALA A 279 -14.34 -15.86 -13.61
C ALA A 279 -12.88 -15.74 -13.17
N ARG A 280 -12.66 -15.23 -11.97
CA ARG A 280 -11.33 -15.02 -11.42
C ARG A 280 -11.35 -15.16 -9.91
N TRP A 281 -10.24 -15.67 -9.40
CA TRP A 281 -10.00 -15.90 -7.98
C TRP A 281 -8.68 -15.27 -7.60
N TRP A 282 -8.54 -14.89 -6.32
CA TRP A 282 -7.32 -14.35 -5.76
C TRP A 282 -7.22 -14.67 -4.28
N ASN A 283 -5.99 -14.67 -3.77
CA ASN A 283 -5.75 -14.71 -2.34
C ASN A 283 -6.29 -13.42 -1.70
N ALA A 284 -7.23 -13.56 -0.74
CA ALA A 284 -7.86 -12.43 -0.06
C ALA A 284 -7.01 -11.83 1.07
N GLY A 285 -5.78 -12.32 1.26
CA GLY A 285 -4.88 -11.85 2.31
C GLY A 285 -4.53 -10.37 2.22
N ARG A 286 -4.22 -9.81 3.37
CA ARG A 286 -3.74 -8.43 3.45
C ARG A 286 -2.30 -8.34 2.96
N TYR A 287 -1.99 -7.34 2.15
CA TYR A 287 -0.62 -7.05 1.76
C TYR A 287 0.28 -6.72 2.97
N PHE A 288 -0.29 -6.05 3.96
CA PHE A 288 0.34 -5.79 5.25
C PHE A 288 -0.39 -6.56 6.35
N PRO A 289 0.10 -7.74 6.79
CA PRO A 289 -0.62 -8.60 7.75
C PRO A 289 -0.97 -7.90 9.07
N GLY A 290 -0.09 -7.02 9.55
CA GLY A 290 -0.29 -6.24 10.78
C GLY A 290 -1.24 -5.05 10.65
N MET A 291 -1.72 -4.73 9.44
CA MET A 291 -2.61 -3.59 9.18
C MET A 291 -4.06 -4.03 9.11
N ARG A 292 -4.93 -3.36 9.85
CA ARG A 292 -6.37 -3.59 9.78
C ARG A 292 -6.95 -2.89 8.55
N GLY A 293 -7.64 -3.65 7.70
CA GLY A 293 -8.43 -3.13 6.60
C GLY A 293 -9.85 -2.82 7.04
N GLU A 294 -10.31 -1.59 6.78
CA GLU A 294 -11.66 -1.13 7.14
C GLU A 294 -12.38 -0.57 5.92
N LEU A 295 -13.66 -0.91 5.81
CA LEU A 295 -14.58 -0.32 4.85
C LEU A 295 -15.93 -0.09 5.54
N GLU A 296 -16.38 1.15 5.50
CA GLU A 296 -17.66 1.59 6.06
C GLU A 296 -18.53 2.16 4.94
N VAL A 297 -19.79 1.74 4.87
CA VAL A 297 -20.79 2.34 3.99
C VAL A 297 -21.41 3.53 4.71
N LEU A 298 -21.14 4.73 4.21
CA LEU A 298 -21.60 5.98 4.81
C LEU A 298 -23.01 6.36 4.35
N GLU A 299 -23.31 6.07 3.06
CA GLU A 299 -24.56 6.51 2.44
C GLU A 299 -24.93 5.60 1.27
N HIS A 300 -26.23 5.31 1.14
CA HIS A 300 -26.82 4.77 -0.07
C HIS A 300 -27.37 5.94 -0.90
N LEU A 301 -26.89 6.08 -2.13
CA LEU A 301 -27.39 7.12 -3.02
C LEU A 301 -28.76 6.76 -3.56
N SER A 302 -29.64 7.75 -3.69
CA SER A 302 -30.88 7.60 -4.45
C SER A 302 -30.58 7.42 -5.95
N PRO A 303 -31.49 6.80 -6.72
CA PRO A 303 -31.32 6.66 -8.17
C PRO A 303 -31.08 8.01 -8.88
N ALA A 304 -31.69 9.08 -8.41
CA ALA A 304 -31.52 10.42 -8.96
C ALA A 304 -30.09 10.95 -8.74
N GLN A 305 -29.51 10.72 -7.54
CA GLN A 305 -28.12 11.07 -7.26
C GLN A 305 -27.14 10.24 -8.12
N VAL A 306 -27.41 8.94 -8.28
CA VAL A 306 -26.59 8.08 -9.16
C VAL A 306 -26.62 8.59 -10.61
N GLN A 307 -27.79 8.92 -11.13
CA GLN A 307 -27.94 9.48 -12.49
C GLN A 307 -27.21 10.80 -12.64
N ASP A 308 -27.27 11.70 -11.66
CA ASP A 308 -26.53 12.96 -11.66
C ASP A 308 -25.01 12.72 -11.72
N TRP A 309 -24.49 11.81 -10.89
CA TRP A 309 -23.07 11.43 -10.93
C TRP A 309 -22.67 10.88 -12.30
N LEU A 310 -23.44 9.94 -12.86
CA LEU A 310 -23.15 9.34 -14.17
C LEU A 310 -23.23 10.35 -15.31
N ALA A 311 -24.17 11.29 -15.26
CA ALA A 311 -24.29 12.36 -16.25
C ALA A 311 -23.07 13.31 -16.23
N ARG A 312 -22.59 13.68 -15.05
CA ARG A 312 -21.37 14.49 -14.90
C ARG A 312 -20.12 13.76 -15.37
N ILE A 313 -20.00 12.47 -15.06
CA ILE A 313 -18.91 11.61 -15.55
C ILE A 313 -18.95 11.53 -17.08
N ALA A 314 -20.12 11.28 -17.67
CA ALA A 314 -20.30 11.23 -19.13
C ALA A 314 -19.88 12.54 -19.82
N ALA A 315 -20.21 13.67 -19.22
CA ALA A 315 -19.84 14.98 -19.74
C ALA A 315 -18.33 15.28 -19.66
N ALA A 316 -17.60 14.59 -18.78
CA ALA A 316 -16.16 14.78 -18.57
C ALA A 316 -15.28 13.82 -19.40
N ILE A 317 -15.84 12.74 -19.95
CA ILE A 317 -15.12 11.81 -20.82
C ILE A 317 -14.97 12.47 -22.20
N PRO A 318 -13.75 12.66 -22.72
CA PRO A 318 -13.56 13.19 -24.07
C PRO A 318 -14.20 12.25 -25.11
N ALA A 319 -14.85 12.85 -26.11
CA ALA A 319 -15.45 12.14 -27.22
C ALA A 319 -14.41 11.44 -28.11
#